data_fed14c02a51aec8acc529cabde0a73a8
#
_entry.id   fed14c02a51aec8acc529cabde0a73a8
#
_cell.length_a   1.000
_cell.length_b   1.000
_cell.length_c   1.000
_cell.angle_alpha   90.00
_cell.angle_beta   90.00
_cell.angle_gamma   90.00
#
_symmetry.space_group_name_H-M   'P 1'
#
loop_
_entity.id
_entity.type
_entity.pdbx_description
1 polymer ?
#
loop_
_entity_poly.entity_id
_entity_poly.type
_entity_poly.pdbx_seq_one_letter_code
_entity_poly.pdbx_strand_id
1 'polypeptide(L)'
;MSTQQNKAILKRFISEVNKGNFNVMDELFAEDLVDWYPSPGATPSREGFKQNLIGTRKTFPDFHWSLEDIIAEGDKVAYRLTMQGTDTGDFMGMPPTGKKVSFAGISILRFANGKAVERWYIGDNMTLLHQLGLV
;
A
#
# COMPACT_ATOMS: atom_id res chain seq x y z
N MET A 1 3.75 -22.92 -0.79
CA MET A 1 3.06 -22.22 0.31
C MET A 1 1.56 -22.32 0.12
N SER A 2 0.83 -22.40 1.20
CA SER A 2 -0.63 -22.46 1.14
C SER A 2 -1.24 -21.07 1.00
N THR A 3 -2.50 -21.03 0.55
CA THR A 3 -3.26 -19.77 0.52
C THR A 3 -3.39 -19.15 1.91
N GLN A 4 -3.52 -19.95 2.96
CA GLN A 4 -3.59 -19.46 4.33
C GLN A 4 -2.29 -18.81 4.78
N GLN A 5 -1.15 -19.38 4.41
CA GLN A 5 0.16 -18.80 4.71
C GLN A 5 0.36 -17.47 3.97
N ASN A 6 -0.04 -17.39 2.71
CA ASN A 6 0.06 -16.17 1.92
C ASN A 6 -0.85 -15.07 2.48
N LYS A 7 -2.07 -15.41 2.91
CA LYS A 7 -2.97 -14.46 3.59
C LYS A 7 -2.34 -13.95 4.90
N ALA A 8 -1.71 -14.83 5.67
CA ALA A 8 -1.07 -14.44 6.93
C ALA A 8 0.08 -13.44 6.69
N ILE A 9 0.87 -13.65 5.64
CA ILE A 9 1.94 -12.71 5.26
C ILE A 9 1.34 -11.34 4.93
N LEU A 10 0.27 -11.29 4.14
CA LEU A 10 -0.39 -10.03 3.82
C LEU A 10 -0.91 -9.33 5.06
N LYS A 11 -1.59 -10.03 5.94
CA LYS A 11 -2.13 -9.45 7.19
C LYS A 11 -1.01 -8.87 8.06
N ARG A 12 0.11 -9.57 8.16
CA ARG A 12 1.28 -9.09 8.88
C ARG A 12 1.84 -7.82 8.24
N PHE A 13 1.94 -7.79 6.92
CA PHE A 13 2.39 -6.60 6.18
C PHE A 13 1.54 -5.39 6.51
N ILE A 14 0.21 -5.51 6.41
CA ILE A 14 -0.71 -4.41 6.72
C ILE A 14 -0.55 -3.94 8.16
N SER A 15 -0.48 -4.87 9.12
CA SER A 15 -0.28 -4.54 10.53
C SER A 15 1.01 -3.75 10.75
N GLU A 16 2.10 -4.17 10.14
CA GLU A 16 3.40 -3.51 10.29
C GLU A 16 3.43 -2.13 9.60
N VAL A 17 2.79 -2.00 8.43
CA VAL A 17 2.66 -0.70 7.76
C VAL A 17 1.90 0.28 8.65
N ASN A 18 0.82 -0.16 9.30
CA ASN A 18 0.05 0.68 10.22
C ASN A 18 0.87 1.16 11.43
N LYS A 19 1.89 0.40 11.82
CA LYS A 19 2.83 0.79 12.88
C LYS A 19 3.96 1.69 12.37
N GLY A 20 4.08 1.87 11.05
CA GLY A 20 5.19 2.59 10.44
C GLY A 20 6.47 1.76 10.30
N ASN A 21 6.39 0.44 10.48
CA ASN A 21 7.53 -0.47 10.32
C ASN A 21 7.65 -0.93 8.87
N PHE A 22 8.17 -0.08 8.00
CA PHE A 22 8.30 -0.38 6.58
C PHE A 22 9.45 -1.35 6.26
N ASN A 23 10.38 -1.55 7.18
CA ASN A 23 11.50 -2.48 7.00
C ASN A 23 11.04 -3.95 6.92
N VAL A 24 9.83 -4.25 7.39
CA VAL A 24 9.23 -5.58 7.24
C VAL A 24 9.16 -6.01 5.78
N MET A 25 9.11 -5.06 4.86
CA MET A 25 9.07 -5.35 3.42
C MET A 25 10.30 -6.11 2.94
N ASP A 26 11.46 -5.88 3.57
CA ASP A 26 12.69 -6.59 3.21
C ASP A 26 12.60 -8.08 3.54
N GLU A 27 11.75 -8.44 4.50
CA GLU A 27 11.48 -9.83 4.88
C GLU A 27 10.35 -10.46 4.05
N LEU A 28 9.25 -9.71 3.84
CA LEU A 28 8.01 -10.25 3.28
C LEU A 28 7.93 -10.15 1.75
N PHE A 29 8.71 -9.26 1.14
CA PHE A 29 8.72 -9.03 -0.30
C PHE A 29 10.07 -9.42 -0.87
N ALA A 30 10.05 -10.04 -2.06
CA ALA A 30 11.28 -10.44 -2.73
C ALA A 30 12.11 -9.23 -3.14
N GLU A 31 13.43 -9.39 -3.12
CA GLU A 31 14.36 -8.34 -3.54
C GLU A 31 14.10 -7.89 -4.98
N ASP A 32 13.70 -8.83 -5.84
CA ASP A 32 13.39 -8.59 -7.24
C ASP A 32 11.88 -8.40 -7.51
N LEU A 33 11.11 -7.99 -6.50
CA LEU A 33 9.70 -7.68 -6.66
C LEU A 33 9.48 -6.77 -7.86
N VAL A 34 8.48 -7.11 -8.68
CA VAL A 34 7.99 -6.23 -9.75
C VAL A 34 6.68 -5.59 -9.31
N ASP A 35 6.67 -4.26 -9.24
CA ASP A 35 5.46 -3.46 -8.98
C ASP A 35 4.95 -2.95 -10.33
N TRP A 36 3.87 -3.55 -10.84
CA TRP A 36 3.40 -3.29 -12.21
C TRP A 36 2.72 -1.93 -12.38
N TYR A 37 2.15 -1.38 -11.30
CA TYR A 37 1.49 -0.08 -11.30
C TYR A 37 2.08 0.81 -10.21
N PRO A 38 3.36 1.20 -10.32
CA PRO A 38 3.99 2.03 -9.30
C PRO A 38 3.37 3.42 -9.28
N SER A 39 3.48 4.08 -8.13
CA SER A 39 3.09 5.48 -8.03
C SER A 39 3.92 6.35 -8.98
N PRO A 40 3.36 7.48 -9.49
CA PRO A 40 4.12 8.37 -10.36
C PRO A 40 5.48 8.75 -9.77
N GLY A 41 6.53 8.55 -10.57
CA GLY A 41 7.90 8.83 -10.16
C GLY A 41 8.59 7.74 -9.34
N ALA A 42 7.86 6.71 -8.89
CA ALA A 42 8.44 5.59 -8.16
C ALA A 42 9.04 4.56 -9.12
N THR A 43 10.12 3.88 -8.70
CA THR A 43 10.64 2.74 -9.45
C THR A 43 9.71 1.54 -9.29
N PRO A 44 9.57 0.65 -10.31
CA PRO A 44 8.67 -0.50 -10.25
C PRO A 44 9.30 -1.66 -9.46
N SER A 45 9.70 -1.41 -8.23
CA SER A 45 10.51 -2.30 -7.41
C SER A 45 10.05 -2.29 -5.95
N ARG A 46 10.61 -3.21 -5.14
CA ARG A 46 10.39 -3.25 -3.70
C ARG A 46 10.79 -1.91 -3.05
N GLU A 47 11.95 -1.39 -3.41
CA GLU A 47 12.44 -0.13 -2.85
C GLU A 47 11.53 1.05 -3.25
N GLY A 48 11.08 1.09 -4.51
CA GLY A 48 10.16 2.13 -4.96
C GLY A 48 8.84 2.11 -4.19
N PHE A 49 8.28 0.94 -3.95
CA PHE A 49 7.07 0.79 -3.14
C PHE A 49 7.30 1.23 -1.69
N LYS A 50 8.42 0.80 -1.10
CA LYS A 50 8.78 1.18 0.27
C LYS A 50 8.93 2.69 0.42
N GLN A 51 9.63 3.35 -0.50
CA GLN A 51 9.79 4.80 -0.48
C GLN A 51 8.46 5.53 -0.65
N ASN A 52 7.56 4.98 -1.46
CA ASN A 52 6.20 5.52 -1.59
C ASN A 52 5.44 5.47 -0.27
N LEU A 53 5.53 4.37 0.47
CA LEU A 53 4.88 4.25 1.79
C LEU A 53 5.48 5.21 2.81
N ILE A 54 6.81 5.37 2.80
CA ILE A 54 7.49 6.33 3.67
C ILE A 54 6.99 7.74 3.37
N GLY A 55 6.91 8.12 2.09
CA GLY A 55 6.38 9.42 1.67
C GLY A 55 4.92 9.63 2.04
N THR A 56 4.10 8.60 1.91
CA THR A 56 2.68 8.64 2.31
C THR A 56 2.55 8.94 3.81
N ARG A 57 3.38 8.32 4.63
CA ARG A 57 3.37 8.55 6.08
C ARG A 57 3.81 9.98 6.45
N LYS A 58 4.66 10.60 5.64
CA LYS A 58 5.05 12.01 5.85
C LYS A 58 3.89 12.95 5.53
N THR A 59 3.14 12.67 4.47
CA THR A 59 1.97 13.46 4.08
C THR A 59 0.81 13.26 5.05
N PHE A 60 0.57 12.01 5.43
CA PHE A 60 -0.51 11.60 6.33
C PHE A 60 0.10 10.87 7.53
N PRO A 61 0.56 11.60 8.57
CA PRO A 61 1.25 10.96 9.71
C PRO A 61 0.39 9.95 10.46
N ASP A 62 -0.93 10.11 10.44
CA ASP A 62 -1.92 9.21 11.04
C ASP A 62 -2.45 8.16 10.05
N PHE A 63 -1.74 7.93 8.95
CA PHE A 63 -2.12 6.99 7.90
C PHE A 63 -2.46 5.61 8.45
N HIS A 64 -3.60 5.07 8.01
CA HIS A 64 -4.08 3.77 8.46
C HIS A 64 -4.74 3.01 7.32
N TRP A 65 -4.39 1.74 7.19
CA TRP A 65 -5.00 0.78 6.26
C TRP A 65 -5.95 -0.14 7.02
N SER A 66 -7.22 -0.19 6.59
CA SER A 66 -8.19 -1.17 7.07
C SER A 66 -8.38 -2.23 5.99
N LEU A 67 -8.13 -3.50 6.33
CA LEU A 67 -8.34 -4.62 5.41
C LEU A 67 -9.83 -4.97 5.41
N GLU A 68 -10.50 -4.73 4.28
CA GLU A 68 -11.94 -4.97 4.13
C GLU A 68 -12.24 -6.37 3.60
N ASP A 69 -11.51 -6.82 2.58
CA ASP A 69 -11.66 -8.14 1.97
C ASP A 69 -10.28 -8.75 1.68
N ILE A 70 -10.21 -10.06 1.79
CA ILE A 70 -9.03 -10.83 1.41
C ILE A 70 -9.48 -12.16 0.79
N ILE A 71 -8.99 -12.43 -0.41
CA ILE A 71 -9.31 -13.64 -1.17
C ILE A 71 -8.00 -14.21 -1.70
N ALA A 72 -7.81 -15.51 -1.59
CA ALA A 72 -6.61 -16.16 -2.10
C ALA A 72 -6.96 -17.39 -2.91
N GLU A 73 -6.27 -17.55 -4.04
CA GLU A 73 -6.35 -18.72 -4.89
C GLU A 73 -4.99 -18.96 -5.54
N GLY A 74 -4.54 -20.21 -5.51
CA GLY A 74 -3.21 -20.54 -6.03
C GLY A 74 -2.12 -19.78 -5.29
N ASP A 75 -1.28 -19.08 -6.04
CA ASP A 75 -0.17 -18.29 -5.51
C ASP A 75 -0.52 -16.79 -5.37
N LYS A 76 -1.78 -16.40 -5.54
CA LYS A 76 -2.21 -15.01 -5.53
C LYS A 76 -3.14 -14.71 -4.36
N VAL A 77 -3.00 -13.50 -3.82
CA VAL A 77 -3.89 -12.94 -2.82
C VAL A 77 -4.41 -11.61 -3.35
N ALA A 78 -5.74 -11.49 -3.44
CA ALA A 78 -6.41 -10.23 -3.75
C ALA A 78 -6.98 -9.65 -2.46
N TYR A 79 -6.88 -8.33 -2.30
CA TYR A 79 -7.38 -7.68 -1.10
C TYR A 79 -7.87 -6.26 -1.40
N ARG A 80 -8.82 -5.82 -0.61
CA ARG A 80 -9.38 -4.48 -0.68
C ARG A 80 -9.10 -3.75 0.64
N LEU A 81 -8.61 -2.53 0.52
CA LEU A 81 -8.27 -1.68 1.66
C LEU A 81 -9.14 -0.43 1.67
N THR A 82 -9.43 0.09 2.86
CA THR A 82 -9.77 1.49 3.06
C THR A 82 -8.54 2.18 3.63
N MET A 83 -8.12 3.27 2.99
CA MET A 83 -6.97 4.06 3.40
C MET A 83 -7.47 5.38 3.97
N GLN A 84 -7.01 5.74 5.17
CA GLN A 84 -7.43 6.94 5.89
C GLN A 84 -6.23 7.72 6.38
N GLY A 85 -6.38 9.02 6.47
CA GLY A 85 -5.35 9.89 7.03
C GLY A 85 -5.77 11.34 7.03
N THR A 86 -4.94 12.19 7.63
CA THR A 86 -5.11 13.64 7.66
C THR A 86 -3.93 14.29 6.94
N ASP A 87 -4.23 15.13 5.95
CA ASP A 87 -3.22 15.82 5.14
C ASP A 87 -2.59 16.96 5.95
N THR A 88 -1.54 16.64 6.70
CA THR A 88 -0.77 17.60 7.48
C THR A 88 0.67 17.77 6.98
N GLY A 89 1.04 17.00 5.95
CA GLY A 89 2.33 17.09 5.29
C GLY A 89 2.21 17.68 3.89
N ASP A 90 3.24 17.45 3.09
CA ASP A 90 3.32 17.91 1.71
C ASP A 90 2.81 16.83 0.78
N PHE A 91 1.70 17.08 0.07
CA PHE A 91 1.14 16.15 -0.91
C PHE A 91 1.39 16.70 -2.32
N MET A 92 2.22 16.00 -3.11
CA MET A 92 2.56 16.37 -4.49
C MET A 92 3.05 17.82 -4.61
N GLY A 93 3.84 18.30 -3.64
CA GLY A 93 4.32 19.68 -3.62
C GLY A 93 3.27 20.72 -3.23
N MET A 94 2.07 20.29 -2.85
CA MET A 94 0.98 21.19 -2.46
C MET A 94 1.04 21.47 -0.95
N PRO A 95 0.65 22.68 -0.50
CA PRO A 95 0.58 22.96 0.94
C PRO A 95 -0.40 22.01 1.65
N PRO A 96 -0.15 21.69 2.94
CA PRO A 96 -1.08 20.87 3.71
C PRO A 96 -2.47 21.48 3.79
N THR A 97 -3.51 20.67 3.58
CA THR A 97 -4.91 21.13 3.65
C THR A 97 -5.52 20.94 5.03
N GLY A 98 -4.93 20.08 5.87
CA GLY A 98 -5.52 19.71 7.16
C GLY A 98 -6.75 18.81 7.05
N LYS A 99 -7.12 18.41 5.85
CA LYS A 99 -8.34 17.62 5.60
C LYS A 99 -8.12 16.14 5.87
N LYS A 100 -9.17 15.49 6.39
CA LYS A 100 -9.21 14.03 6.52
C LYS A 100 -9.63 13.42 5.20
N VAL A 101 -8.98 12.31 4.82
CA VAL A 101 -9.29 11.57 3.62
C VAL A 101 -9.60 10.11 3.97
N SER A 102 -10.47 9.50 3.14
CA SER A 102 -10.80 8.08 3.22
C SER A 102 -11.11 7.61 1.81
N PHE A 103 -10.33 6.65 1.31
CA PHE A 103 -10.50 6.16 -0.05
C PHE A 103 -10.12 4.69 -0.15
N ALA A 104 -10.60 4.03 -1.21
CA ALA A 104 -10.42 2.59 -1.39
C ALA A 104 -9.24 2.27 -2.31
N GLY A 105 -8.66 1.10 -2.10
CA GLY A 105 -7.69 0.51 -3.01
C GLY A 105 -7.88 -0.99 -3.10
N ILE A 106 -7.57 -1.55 -4.25
CA ILE A 106 -7.60 -2.99 -4.50
C ILE A 106 -6.24 -3.40 -5.04
N SER A 107 -5.72 -4.50 -4.53
CA SER A 107 -4.41 -5.00 -4.92
C SER A 107 -4.43 -6.51 -5.07
N ILE A 108 -3.51 -7.01 -5.90
CA ILE A 108 -3.20 -8.44 -5.99
C ILE A 108 -1.70 -8.58 -5.75
N LEU A 109 -1.32 -9.53 -4.90
CA LEU A 109 0.06 -9.97 -4.74
C LEU A 109 0.19 -11.40 -5.22
N ARG A 110 1.24 -11.69 -5.98
CA ARG A 110 1.64 -13.07 -6.28
C ARG A 110 2.82 -13.44 -5.39
N PHE A 111 2.77 -14.65 -4.85
CA PHE A 111 3.76 -15.16 -3.92
C PHE A 111 4.59 -16.30 -4.54
N ALA A 112 5.86 -16.34 -4.19
CA ALA A 112 6.76 -17.46 -4.49
C ALA A 112 7.76 -17.59 -3.35
N ASN A 113 8.00 -18.83 -2.92
CA ASN A 113 8.99 -19.14 -1.87
C ASN A 113 8.79 -18.31 -0.59
N GLY A 114 7.53 -18.06 -0.22
CA GLY A 114 7.19 -17.37 1.02
C GLY A 114 7.30 -15.85 0.97
N LYS A 115 7.46 -15.27 -0.21
CA LYS A 115 7.58 -13.82 -0.40
C LYS A 115 6.71 -13.33 -1.54
N ALA A 116 6.22 -12.09 -1.46
CA ALA A 116 5.53 -11.46 -2.57
C ALA A 116 6.55 -11.11 -3.67
N VAL A 117 6.28 -11.55 -4.90
CA VAL A 117 7.19 -11.37 -6.04
C VAL A 117 6.61 -10.45 -7.11
N GLU A 118 5.30 -10.25 -7.15
CA GLU A 118 4.64 -9.31 -8.06
C GLU A 118 3.50 -8.59 -7.34
N ARG A 119 3.28 -7.35 -7.72
CA ARG A 119 2.23 -6.51 -7.16
C ARG A 119 1.48 -5.78 -8.27
N TRP A 120 0.16 -5.82 -8.19
CA TRP A 120 -0.77 -4.99 -8.98
C TRP A 120 -1.62 -4.21 -7.97
N TYR A 121 -1.72 -2.89 -8.16
CA TYR A 121 -2.49 -2.05 -7.25
C TYR A 121 -3.22 -0.97 -8.02
N ILE A 122 -4.50 -0.76 -7.73
CA ILE A 122 -5.27 0.37 -8.22
C ILE A 122 -6.02 0.99 -7.05
N GLY A 123 -5.82 2.28 -6.85
CA GLY A 123 -6.49 3.06 -5.82
C GLY A 123 -7.46 4.07 -6.40
N ASP A 124 -8.47 4.43 -5.62
CA ASP A 124 -9.42 5.47 -5.97
C ASP A 124 -8.84 6.86 -5.71
N ASN A 125 -7.85 7.22 -6.54
CA ASN A 125 -7.16 8.51 -6.41
C ASN A 125 -8.06 9.70 -6.72
N MET A 126 -9.08 9.52 -7.53
CA MET A 126 -10.02 10.59 -7.84
C MET A 126 -10.77 11.02 -6.57
N THR A 127 -11.27 10.06 -5.78
CA THR A 127 -11.90 10.37 -4.49
C THR A 127 -10.93 11.08 -3.56
N LEU A 128 -9.66 10.63 -3.49
CA LEU A 128 -8.63 11.29 -2.69
C LEU A 128 -8.47 12.76 -3.11
N LEU A 129 -8.31 13.02 -4.40
CA LEU A 129 -8.13 14.38 -4.91
C LEU A 129 -9.35 15.25 -4.67
N HIS A 130 -10.56 14.69 -4.81
CA HIS A 130 -11.80 15.40 -4.48
C HIS A 130 -11.85 15.81 -3.02
N GLN A 131 -11.51 14.87 -2.11
CA GLN A 131 -11.53 15.15 -0.68
C GLN A 131 -10.51 16.21 -0.27
N LEU A 132 -9.38 16.28 -0.99
CA LEU A 132 -8.37 17.31 -0.77
C LEU A 132 -8.71 18.65 -1.44
N GLY A 133 -9.76 18.69 -2.26
CA GLY A 133 -10.15 19.89 -2.96
C GLY A 133 -9.27 20.22 -4.17
N LEU A 134 -8.56 19.22 -4.73
CA LEU A 134 -7.64 19.41 -5.86
C LEU A 134 -8.30 19.16 -7.23
N VAL A 135 -9.49 18.63 -7.24
CA VAL A 135 -10.32 18.47 -8.45
C VAL A 135 -11.77 18.74 -8.13
#